data_4b23aaf4d827b07653a827624844c3f8
#
_entry.id   4b23aaf4d827b07653a827624844c3f8
#
_cell.length_a   1.000
_cell.length_b   1.000
_cell.length_c   1.000
_cell.angle_alpha   90.00
_cell.angle_beta   90.00
_cell.angle_gamma   90.00
#
_symmetry.space_group_name_H-M   'P 1'
#
loop_
_entity.id
_entity.type
_entity.pdbx_description
1 polymer ?
#
loop_
_entity_poly.entity_id
_entity_poly.type
_entity_poly.pdbx_seq_one_letter_code
_entity_poly.pdbx_strand_id
1 'polypeptide(L)'
;MGLIQIEGMEFFAYHGCFKEERVIGTRFMVDISIEIETTEAEETDDLKKTLNYQAVYKLIKDEMDIKSHLLEHVGWKIINAVYTHFPGTLHVKVKVMKLNPALADGGKVKHVSVTLER
;
A
#
# COMPACT_ATOMS: atom_id res chain seq x y z
N MET A 1 18.09 8.27 10.96
CA MET A 1 16.93 8.21 10.04
C MET A 1 17.02 6.96 9.18
N GLY A 2 15.94 6.20 9.07
CA GLY A 2 15.92 4.98 8.29
C GLY A 2 14.72 4.92 7.36
N LEU A 3 14.83 4.06 6.35
CA LEU A 3 13.77 3.78 5.39
C LEU A 3 13.35 2.32 5.58
N ILE A 4 12.09 2.13 5.97
CA ILE A 4 11.51 0.80 6.10
C ILE A 4 10.69 0.55 4.84
N GLN A 5 10.98 -0.55 4.15
CA GLN A 5 10.32 -0.88 2.89
C GLN A 5 9.68 -2.26 2.99
N ILE A 6 8.43 -2.35 2.56
CA ILE A 6 7.72 -3.61 2.42
C ILE A 6 7.30 -3.70 0.96
N GLU A 7 7.81 -4.71 0.27
CA GLU A 7 7.63 -4.82 -1.17
C GLU A 7 6.96 -6.14 -1.53
N GLY A 8 6.17 -6.11 -2.59
CA GLY A 8 5.53 -7.31 -3.11
C GLY A 8 4.38 -7.84 -2.26
N MET A 9 3.68 -6.97 -1.53
CA MET A 9 2.49 -7.40 -0.80
C MET A 9 1.38 -7.72 -1.78
N GLU A 10 0.90 -8.95 -1.78
CA GLU A 10 -0.14 -9.39 -2.69
C GLU A 10 -1.50 -9.43 -2.00
N PHE A 11 -2.51 -8.90 -2.69
CA PHE A 11 -3.89 -8.88 -2.20
C PHE A 11 -4.84 -9.24 -3.32
N PHE A 12 -5.93 -9.91 -2.98
CA PHE A 12 -7.07 -10.02 -3.87
C PHE A 12 -8.09 -9.00 -3.41
N ALA A 13 -8.49 -8.08 -4.30
CA ALA A 13 -9.34 -6.96 -3.92
C ALA A 13 -10.34 -6.63 -5.04
N TYR A 14 -11.28 -5.75 -4.73
CA TYR A 14 -12.44 -5.45 -5.58
C TYR A 14 -12.48 -3.98 -5.96
N HIS A 15 -11.30 -3.39 -6.23
CA HIS A 15 -11.20 -2.01 -6.66
C HIS A 15 -11.37 -1.88 -8.16
N GLY A 16 -12.06 -0.85 -8.61
CA GLY A 16 -12.20 -0.55 -10.02
C GLY A 16 -13.39 0.33 -10.34
N CYS A 17 -13.35 1.00 -11.48
CA CYS A 17 -14.42 1.87 -11.96
C CYS A 17 -15.58 1.06 -12.55
N PHE A 18 -15.31 -0.10 -13.11
CA PHE A 18 -16.33 -0.95 -13.71
C PHE A 18 -16.98 -1.86 -12.66
N LYS A 19 -18.28 -2.05 -12.79
CA LYS A 19 -19.04 -2.87 -11.85
C LYS A 19 -18.48 -4.28 -11.75
N GLU A 20 -18.08 -4.87 -12.88
CA GLU A 20 -17.54 -6.23 -12.94
C GLU A 20 -16.28 -6.36 -12.08
N GLU A 21 -15.41 -5.35 -12.08
CA GLU A 21 -14.19 -5.36 -11.27
C GLU A 21 -14.51 -5.40 -9.78
N ARG A 22 -15.58 -4.71 -9.36
CA ARG A 22 -16.00 -4.66 -7.96
C ARG A 22 -16.73 -5.91 -7.50
N VAL A 23 -17.18 -6.74 -8.43
CA VAL A 23 -17.90 -8.00 -8.13
C VAL A 23 -16.96 -9.19 -8.20
N ILE A 24 -16.16 -9.27 -9.26
CA ILE A 24 -15.27 -10.41 -9.53
C ILE A 24 -13.95 -10.27 -8.77
N GLY A 25 -13.42 -9.05 -8.69
CA GLY A 25 -12.14 -8.79 -8.07
C GLY A 25 -10.96 -9.14 -8.96
N THR A 26 -9.78 -8.76 -8.52
CA THR A 26 -8.52 -9.11 -9.18
C THR A 26 -7.36 -9.04 -8.19
N ARG A 27 -6.18 -9.39 -8.65
CA ARG A 27 -4.98 -9.34 -7.83
C ARG A 27 -4.35 -7.96 -7.89
N PHE A 28 -3.91 -7.51 -6.73
CA PHE A 28 -3.19 -6.26 -6.56
C PHE A 28 -1.87 -6.54 -5.87
N MET A 29 -0.90 -5.66 -6.09
CA MET A 29 0.37 -5.69 -5.37
C MET A 29 0.63 -4.30 -4.82
N VAL A 30 1.14 -4.22 -3.60
CA VAL A 30 1.45 -2.94 -2.95
C VAL A 30 2.88 -2.96 -2.46
N ASP A 31 3.61 -1.90 -2.80
CA ASP A 31 4.93 -1.60 -2.25
C ASP A 31 4.83 -0.32 -1.44
N ILE A 32 5.46 -0.31 -0.28
CA ILE A 32 5.48 0.88 0.57
C ILE A 32 6.88 1.14 1.11
N SER A 33 7.24 2.42 1.19
CA SER A 33 8.48 2.89 1.80
C SER A 33 8.13 3.95 2.83
N ILE A 34 8.60 3.79 4.05
CA ILE A 34 8.28 4.69 5.17
C ILE A 34 9.58 5.16 5.80
N GLU A 35 9.79 6.47 5.81
CA GLU A 35 10.91 7.09 6.53
C GLU A 35 10.51 7.36 7.97
N ILE A 36 11.34 6.89 8.90
CA ILE A 36 11.18 7.14 10.33
C ILE A 36 12.55 7.34 10.97
N GLU A 37 12.56 7.87 12.19
CA GLU A 37 13.77 7.94 12.97
C GLU A 37 14.05 6.57 13.59
N THR A 38 15.18 5.98 13.24
CA THR A 38 15.54 4.62 13.65
C THR A 38 16.72 4.54 14.61
N THR A 39 17.31 5.68 14.99
CA THR A 39 18.53 5.71 15.80
C THR A 39 18.40 4.92 17.10
N GLU A 40 17.30 5.11 17.82
CA GLU A 40 17.12 4.42 19.11
C GLU A 40 16.93 2.91 18.90
N ALA A 41 16.17 2.50 17.89
CA ALA A 41 16.03 1.09 17.59
C ALA A 41 17.34 0.45 17.15
N GLU A 42 18.16 1.18 16.40
CA GLU A 42 19.48 0.73 15.96
C GLU A 42 20.39 0.47 17.16
N GLU A 43 20.34 1.31 18.16
CA GLU A 43 21.22 1.22 19.33
C GLU A 43 20.73 0.22 20.37
N THR A 44 19.41 0.06 20.53
CA THR A 44 18.82 -0.71 21.65
C THR A 44 18.26 -2.05 21.26
N ASP A 45 18.06 -2.31 19.97
CA ASP A 45 17.40 -3.53 19.47
C ASP A 45 15.98 -3.71 20.03
N ASP A 46 15.30 -2.60 20.32
CA ASP A 46 13.95 -2.60 20.91
C ASP A 46 12.89 -2.37 19.84
N LEU A 47 12.02 -3.37 19.62
CA LEU A 47 10.93 -3.29 18.65
C LEU A 47 9.98 -2.12 18.93
N LYS A 48 9.84 -1.71 20.19
CA LYS A 48 8.98 -0.59 20.55
C LYS A 48 9.49 0.76 20.07
N LYS A 49 10.75 0.83 19.63
CA LYS A 49 11.40 2.06 19.19
C LYS A 49 11.41 2.20 17.67
N THR A 50 10.77 1.30 16.97
CA THR A 50 10.70 1.31 15.51
C THR A 50 9.29 1.00 15.03
N LEU A 51 9.13 0.93 13.71
CA LEU A 51 7.88 0.58 13.06
C LEU A 51 7.79 -0.94 12.91
N ASN A 52 6.73 -1.53 13.45
CA ASN A 52 6.47 -2.95 13.30
C ASN A 52 5.86 -3.21 11.92
N TYR A 53 6.62 -3.86 11.01
CA TYR A 53 6.16 -4.07 9.64
C TYR A 53 4.92 -5.00 9.55
N GLN A 54 4.71 -5.89 10.53
CA GLN A 54 3.49 -6.70 10.57
C GLN A 54 2.25 -5.84 10.81
N ALA A 55 2.37 -4.81 11.65
CA ALA A 55 1.29 -3.85 11.89
C ALA A 55 1.01 -3.01 10.65
N VAL A 56 2.05 -2.64 9.90
CA VAL A 56 1.88 -1.93 8.63
C VAL A 56 1.15 -2.80 7.62
N TYR A 57 1.55 -4.07 7.49
CA TYR A 57 0.88 -5.01 6.59
C TYR A 57 -0.61 -5.14 6.92
N LYS A 58 -0.94 -5.32 8.20
CA LYS A 58 -2.33 -5.44 8.65
C LYS A 58 -3.15 -4.20 8.32
N LEU A 59 -2.55 -3.03 8.52
CA LEU A 59 -3.19 -1.75 8.20
C LEU A 59 -3.50 -1.66 6.70
N ILE A 60 -2.54 -2.01 5.86
CA ILE A 60 -2.72 -1.97 4.41
C ILE A 60 -3.77 -2.99 3.97
N LYS A 61 -3.73 -4.19 4.55
CA LYS A 61 -4.72 -5.22 4.25
C LYS A 61 -6.14 -4.72 4.55
N ASP A 62 -6.33 -4.07 5.68
CA ASP A 62 -7.64 -3.55 6.07
C ASP A 62 -8.12 -2.48 5.07
N GLU A 63 -7.23 -1.61 4.61
CA GLU A 63 -7.58 -0.62 3.59
C GLU A 63 -7.88 -1.27 2.23
N MET A 64 -7.15 -2.30 1.86
CA MET A 64 -7.38 -3.03 0.60
C MET A 64 -8.72 -3.75 0.59
N ASP A 65 -9.25 -4.12 1.74
CA ASP A 65 -10.54 -4.80 1.86
C ASP A 65 -11.74 -3.85 1.63
N ILE A 66 -11.52 -2.55 1.64
CA ILE A 66 -12.56 -1.54 1.38
C ILE A 66 -12.52 -1.17 -0.10
N LYS A 67 -13.63 -1.38 -0.81
CA LYS A 67 -13.71 -1.12 -2.25
C LYS A 67 -13.49 0.35 -2.58
N SER A 68 -12.74 0.62 -3.64
CA SER A 68 -12.51 1.96 -4.17
C SER A 68 -12.58 1.91 -5.70
N HIS A 69 -12.88 3.05 -6.31
CA HIS A 69 -12.95 3.14 -7.77
C HIS A 69 -11.58 3.35 -8.39
N LEU A 70 -10.72 4.14 -7.74
CA LEU A 70 -9.44 4.57 -8.31
C LEU A 70 -8.27 4.06 -7.48
N LEU A 71 -7.18 3.68 -8.16
CA LEU A 71 -5.93 3.31 -7.50
C LEU A 71 -5.36 4.48 -6.72
N GLU A 72 -5.52 5.70 -7.22
CA GLU A 72 -5.10 6.92 -6.52
C GLU A 72 -5.77 7.04 -5.16
N HIS A 73 -7.05 6.72 -5.08
CA HIS A 73 -7.78 6.78 -3.83
C HIS A 73 -7.31 5.71 -2.85
N VAL A 74 -7.03 4.50 -3.35
CA VAL A 74 -6.46 3.43 -2.53
C VAL A 74 -5.13 3.88 -1.92
N GLY A 75 -4.24 4.46 -2.75
CA GLY A 75 -2.96 4.97 -2.28
C GLY A 75 -3.11 6.08 -1.26
N TRP A 76 -4.03 7.00 -1.48
CA TRP A 76 -4.34 8.08 -0.55
C TRP A 76 -4.80 7.55 0.82
N LYS A 77 -5.70 6.57 0.81
CA LYS A 77 -6.17 5.94 2.05
C LYS A 77 -5.03 5.27 2.81
N ILE A 78 -4.17 4.56 2.11
CA ILE A 78 -3.03 3.88 2.73
C ILE A 78 -2.10 4.90 3.39
N ILE A 79 -1.74 5.97 2.68
CA ILE A 79 -0.86 7.00 3.22
C ILE A 79 -1.45 7.63 4.48
N ASN A 80 -2.72 8.02 4.42
CA ASN A 80 -3.39 8.64 5.57
C ASN A 80 -3.47 7.68 6.76
N ALA A 81 -3.74 6.40 6.52
CA ALA A 81 -3.78 5.41 7.57
C ALA A 81 -2.42 5.24 8.25
N VAL A 82 -1.34 5.25 7.47
CA VAL A 82 0.02 5.16 8.01
C VAL A 82 0.31 6.36 8.92
N TYR A 83 0.04 7.56 8.46
CA TYR A 83 0.26 8.75 9.29
C TYR A 83 -0.60 8.76 10.55
N THR A 84 -1.83 8.28 10.46
CA THR A 84 -2.73 8.23 11.62
C THR A 84 -2.27 7.23 12.68
N HIS A 85 -1.83 6.04 12.24
CA HIS A 85 -1.50 4.94 13.16
C HIS A 85 -0.04 4.92 13.57
N PHE A 86 0.84 5.60 12.83
CA PHE A 86 2.29 5.64 13.11
C PHE A 86 2.76 7.09 13.13
N PRO A 87 2.53 7.80 14.24
CA PRO A 87 2.78 9.25 14.30
C PRO A 87 4.23 9.67 14.13
N GLY A 88 5.19 8.75 14.27
CA GLY A 88 6.61 9.02 14.00
C GLY A 88 7.00 9.02 12.53
N THR A 89 6.04 8.84 11.62
CA THR A 89 6.29 8.79 10.19
C THR A 89 6.72 10.15 9.65
N LEU A 90 7.81 10.18 8.90
CA LEU A 90 8.37 11.40 8.30
C LEU A 90 8.01 11.54 6.83
N HIS A 91 8.01 10.43 6.09
CA HIS A 91 7.68 10.41 4.68
C HIS A 91 7.18 9.03 4.28
N VAL A 92 6.19 8.98 3.39
CA VAL A 92 5.62 7.73 2.88
C VAL A 92 5.58 7.76 1.37
N LYS A 93 6.00 6.67 0.75
CA LYS A 93 5.83 6.44 -0.68
C LYS A 93 5.12 5.11 -0.84
N VAL A 94 4.01 5.09 -1.57
CA VAL A 94 3.24 3.86 -1.83
C VAL A 94 3.04 3.68 -3.33
N LYS A 95 3.20 2.45 -3.79
CA LYS A 95 2.91 2.06 -5.16
C LYS A 95 1.83 0.99 -5.13
N VAL A 96 0.69 1.28 -5.74
CA VAL A 96 -0.44 0.35 -5.84
C VAL A 96 -0.51 -0.15 -7.28
N MET A 97 -0.43 -1.46 -7.46
CA MET A 97 -0.42 -2.11 -8.77
C MET A 97 -1.64 -2.99 -8.93
N LYS A 98 -2.33 -2.84 -10.05
CA LYS A 98 -3.40 -3.76 -10.47
C LYS A 98 -2.80 -4.71 -11.51
N LEU A 99 -2.80 -6.00 -11.19
CA LEU A 99 -2.19 -7.02 -12.05
C LEU A 99 -3.17 -7.47 -13.11
N ASN A 100 -2.67 -7.62 -14.36
CA ASN A 100 -3.46 -8.11 -15.49
C ASN A 100 -4.79 -7.39 -15.65
N PRO A 101 -4.79 -6.04 -15.75
CA PRO A 101 -6.06 -5.31 -15.87
C PRO A 101 -6.76 -5.63 -17.17
N ALA A 102 -8.10 -5.71 -17.12
CA ALA A 102 -8.90 -5.88 -18.33
C ALA A 102 -8.95 -4.54 -19.09
N LEU A 103 -8.59 -4.58 -20.38
CA LEU A 103 -8.67 -3.42 -21.25
C LEU A 103 -9.82 -3.57 -22.22
N ALA A 104 -10.51 -2.46 -22.52
CA ALA A 104 -11.73 -2.46 -23.32
C ALA A 104 -11.54 -3.01 -24.73
N ASP A 105 -10.36 -2.84 -25.31
CA ASP A 105 -10.05 -3.31 -26.67
C ASP A 105 -9.40 -4.70 -26.71
N GLY A 106 -9.33 -5.39 -25.59
CA GLY A 106 -8.69 -6.70 -25.48
C GLY A 106 -7.16 -6.64 -25.43
N GLY A 107 -6.59 -5.45 -25.29
CA GLY A 107 -5.14 -5.30 -25.14
C GLY A 107 -4.61 -5.98 -23.89
N LYS A 108 -3.31 -6.31 -23.90
CA LYS A 108 -2.65 -6.98 -22.77
C LYS A 108 -1.61 -6.07 -22.14
N VAL A 109 -1.74 -5.87 -20.83
CA VAL A 109 -0.78 -5.12 -20.01
C VAL A 109 -0.51 -5.95 -18.77
N LYS A 110 0.76 -6.04 -18.35
CA LYS A 110 1.11 -6.84 -17.16
C LYS A 110 0.51 -6.24 -15.90
N HIS A 111 0.61 -4.94 -15.76
CA HIS A 111 0.02 -4.23 -14.63
C HIS A 111 -0.10 -2.74 -14.93
N VAL A 112 -1.00 -2.10 -14.22
CA VAL A 112 -1.11 -0.65 -14.16
C VAL A 112 -0.82 -0.24 -12.73
N SER A 113 -0.09 0.84 -12.53
CA SER A 113 0.27 1.27 -11.18
C SER A 113 0.13 2.77 -11.00
N VAL A 114 -0.07 3.15 -9.76
CA VAL A 114 -0.03 4.54 -9.31
C VAL A 114 0.96 4.62 -8.15
N THR A 115 1.84 5.59 -8.18
CA THR A 115 2.78 5.86 -7.08
C THR A 115 2.46 7.22 -6.50
N LEU A 116 2.24 7.26 -5.20
CA LEU A 116 1.99 8.49 -4.46
C LEU A 116 3.01 8.62 -3.33
N GLU A 117 3.35 9.87 -2.99
CA GLU A 117 4.22 10.12 -1.83
C GLU A 117 3.84 11.41 -1.11
N ARG A 118 4.03 11.41 0.17
CA ARG A 118 3.75 12.55 1.05
C ARG A 118 4.72 12.59 2.20
#